data_c0d0cbe4df08a60c0b4d4750c22d82cc
#
_entry.id   c0d0cbe4df08a60c0b4d4750c22d82cc
#
_cell.length_a   1.000
_cell.length_b   1.000
_cell.length_c   1.000
_cell.angle_alpha   90.00
_cell.angle_beta   90.00
_cell.angle_gamma   90.00
#
_symmetry.space_group_name_H-M   'P 1'
#
loop_
_entity.id
_entity.type
_entity.pdbx_description
1 polymer ?
#
loop_
_entity_poly.entity_id
_entity_poly.type
_entity_poly.pdbx_seq_one_letter_code
_entity_poly.pdbx_strand_id
1 'polypeptide(L)'
;QRSLVGSEMCIRDSYLSALEKNNQQEWFQQTKDQRKTAVTEFYQLVDELSLALHEKDSEIQFIPAKKLSFKLNRDTRFSHDKTPYNPVFRAHIGPKGKLPIPVGYYIFLKPNNQSFLGGGLFADMFSEATEMIRQAIIEHEAEFLTVIQNPVFTEHFTVLGKQLKRMPRGYENYIDSPIADYLKYKSMYLEYPLTDQEILDSDDFVSETVETFLLMKEFNQFLNNALIDFAFPKRR
;
A
#
# COMPACT_ATOMS: atom_id res chain seq x y z
N GLN A 1 -22.29 -16.17 15.88
CA GLN A 1 -22.41 -15.57 14.53
C GLN A 1 -21.02 -15.59 13.93
N ARG A 2 -20.75 -16.53 13.02
CA ARG A 2 -19.56 -16.41 12.17
C ARG A 2 -19.76 -15.13 11.38
N SER A 3 -18.80 -14.22 11.46
CA SER A 3 -18.82 -12.94 10.79
C SER A 3 -19.15 -13.12 9.30
N LEU A 4 -20.11 -12.35 8.79
CA LEU A 4 -20.40 -12.23 7.36
C LEU A 4 -19.11 -11.97 6.54
N VAL A 5 -18.16 -11.27 7.14
CA VAL A 5 -16.83 -10.97 6.59
C VAL A 5 -16.05 -12.24 6.19
N GLY A 6 -16.07 -13.31 6.97
CA GLY A 6 -15.34 -14.55 6.65
C GLY A 6 -15.88 -15.29 5.42
N SER A 7 -17.21 -15.29 5.20
CA SER A 7 -17.79 -15.94 4.01
C SER A 7 -17.59 -15.10 2.74
N GLU A 8 -17.63 -13.79 2.87
CA GLU A 8 -17.38 -12.84 1.78
C GLU A 8 -15.91 -12.85 1.32
N MET A 9 -14.98 -13.04 2.27
CA MET A 9 -13.55 -13.21 1.96
C MET A 9 -13.27 -14.48 1.17
N CYS A 10 -13.97 -15.59 1.45
CA CYS A 10 -13.87 -16.83 0.66
C CYS A 10 -14.26 -16.63 -0.81
N ILE A 11 -15.27 -15.81 -1.11
CA ILE A 11 -15.72 -15.57 -2.49
C ILE A 11 -14.66 -14.78 -3.27
N ARG A 12 -14.07 -13.75 -2.64
CA ARG A 12 -12.98 -12.96 -3.24
C ARG A 12 -11.76 -13.82 -3.57
N ASP A 13 -11.31 -14.60 -2.61
CA ASP A 13 -10.13 -15.46 -2.77
C ASP A 13 -10.36 -16.55 -3.81
N SER A 14 -11.54 -17.15 -3.85
CA SER A 14 -11.89 -18.14 -4.86
C SER A 14 -11.93 -17.52 -6.26
N TYR A 15 -12.47 -16.29 -6.42
CA TYR A 15 -12.48 -15.59 -7.69
C TYR A 15 -11.08 -15.22 -8.18
N LEU A 16 -10.22 -14.67 -7.29
CA LEU A 16 -8.84 -14.30 -7.64
C LEU A 16 -8.00 -15.52 -8.00
N SER A 17 -8.13 -16.64 -7.27
CA SER A 17 -7.46 -17.91 -7.57
C SER A 17 -7.91 -18.48 -8.91
N ALA A 18 -9.20 -18.38 -9.24
CA ALA A 18 -9.73 -18.79 -10.52
C ALA A 18 -9.25 -17.89 -11.67
N LEU A 19 -9.18 -16.55 -11.44
CA LEU A 19 -8.64 -15.60 -12.40
C LEU A 19 -7.15 -15.83 -12.67
N GLU A 20 -6.36 -16.19 -11.66
CA GLU A 20 -4.93 -16.48 -11.83
C GLU A 20 -4.71 -17.66 -12.76
N LYS A 21 -5.54 -18.72 -12.62
CA LYS A 21 -5.48 -19.93 -13.45
C LYS A 21 -6.04 -19.72 -14.86
N ASN A 22 -6.96 -18.78 -15.04
CA ASN A 22 -7.69 -18.56 -16.28
C ASN A 22 -7.55 -17.09 -16.76
N ASN A 23 -6.34 -16.55 -16.77
CA ASN A 23 -6.08 -15.14 -17.05
C ASN A 23 -6.20 -14.78 -18.53
N GLN A 24 -7.44 -14.89 -19.07
CA GLN A 24 -7.79 -14.67 -20.45
C GLN A 24 -9.06 -13.80 -20.56
N GLN A 25 -9.18 -13.04 -21.64
CA GLN A 25 -10.30 -12.13 -21.85
C GLN A 25 -11.64 -12.86 -21.92
N GLU A 26 -11.69 -14.03 -22.58
CA GLU A 26 -12.91 -14.80 -22.71
C GLU A 26 -13.44 -15.25 -21.34
N TRP A 27 -12.60 -15.88 -20.52
CA TRP A 27 -12.98 -16.29 -19.17
C TRP A 27 -13.42 -15.11 -18.31
N PHE A 28 -12.72 -13.99 -18.40
CA PHE A 28 -13.06 -12.76 -17.68
C PHE A 28 -14.43 -12.18 -18.06
N GLN A 29 -14.87 -12.37 -19.32
CA GLN A 29 -16.21 -11.99 -19.76
C GLN A 29 -17.27 -12.97 -19.30
N GLN A 30 -17.01 -14.27 -19.38
CA GLN A 30 -17.93 -15.33 -18.94
C GLN A 30 -18.21 -15.26 -17.42
N THR A 31 -17.24 -14.84 -16.61
CA THR A 31 -17.36 -14.73 -15.14
C THR A 31 -17.76 -13.33 -14.64
N LYS A 32 -18.43 -12.55 -15.49
CA LYS A 32 -18.80 -11.15 -15.18
C LYS A 32 -19.58 -11.00 -13.88
N ASP A 33 -20.54 -11.87 -13.60
CA ASP A 33 -21.38 -11.77 -12.41
C ASP A 33 -20.61 -12.14 -11.14
N GLN A 34 -19.80 -13.21 -11.18
CA GLN A 34 -18.92 -13.58 -10.06
C GLN A 34 -17.92 -12.46 -9.76
N ARG A 35 -17.32 -11.87 -10.80
CA ARG A 35 -16.44 -10.71 -10.65
C ARG A 35 -17.14 -9.52 -10.02
N LYS A 36 -18.37 -9.24 -10.42
CA LYS A 36 -19.17 -8.13 -9.86
C LYS A 36 -19.39 -8.34 -8.37
N THR A 37 -19.74 -9.54 -7.95
CA THR A 37 -19.91 -9.90 -6.53
C THR A 37 -18.61 -9.68 -5.77
N ALA A 38 -17.50 -10.30 -6.20
CA ALA A 38 -16.21 -10.18 -5.54
C ALA A 38 -15.68 -8.72 -5.46
N VAL A 39 -15.89 -7.93 -6.51
CA VAL A 39 -15.54 -6.50 -6.52
C VAL A 39 -16.41 -5.70 -5.56
N THR A 40 -17.70 -6.01 -5.47
CA THR A 40 -18.62 -5.33 -4.54
C THR A 40 -18.22 -5.59 -3.09
N GLU A 41 -17.91 -6.83 -2.74
CA GLU A 41 -17.43 -7.21 -1.40
C GLU A 41 -16.12 -6.50 -1.06
N PHE A 42 -15.18 -6.44 -2.00
CA PHE A 42 -13.95 -5.68 -1.80
C PHE A 42 -14.22 -4.18 -1.59
N TYR A 43 -15.17 -3.59 -2.31
CA TYR A 43 -15.53 -2.19 -2.11
C TYR A 43 -16.16 -1.95 -0.74
N GLN A 44 -17.02 -2.86 -0.25
CA GLN A 44 -17.58 -2.78 1.09
C GLN A 44 -16.48 -2.78 2.15
N LEU A 45 -15.52 -3.72 2.07
CA LEU A 45 -14.37 -3.74 2.96
C LEU A 45 -13.57 -2.44 2.93
N VAL A 46 -13.28 -1.90 1.75
CA VAL A 46 -12.51 -0.64 1.61
C VAL A 46 -13.29 0.57 2.13
N ASP A 47 -14.63 0.60 1.97
CA ASP A 47 -15.48 1.65 2.53
C ASP A 47 -15.47 1.59 4.06
N GLU A 48 -15.57 0.41 4.68
CA GLU A 48 -15.49 0.20 6.13
C GLU A 48 -14.11 0.62 6.66
N LEU A 49 -13.03 0.20 6.01
CA LEU A 49 -11.67 0.60 6.37
C LEU A 49 -11.46 2.13 6.26
N SER A 50 -11.96 2.74 5.18
CA SER A 50 -11.84 4.18 4.95
C SER A 50 -12.61 4.98 6.01
N LEU A 51 -13.78 4.48 6.43
CA LEU A 51 -14.58 5.11 7.49
C LEU A 51 -13.90 4.98 8.85
N ALA A 52 -13.46 3.78 9.21
CA ALA A 52 -12.82 3.51 10.49
C ALA A 52 -11.47 4.25 10.63
N LEU A 53 -10.71 4.37 9.53
CA LEU A 53 -9.49 5.19 9.50
C LEU A 53 -9.80 6.68 9.64
N HIS A 54 -10.85 7.18 8.98
CA HIS A 54 -11.28 8.58 9.11
C HIS A 54 -11.58 8.97 10.56
N GLU A 55 -12.16 8.05 11.34
CA GLU A 55 -12.46 8.28 12.76
C GLU A 55 -11.20 8.33 13.66
N LYS A 56 -10.14 7.58 13.29
CA LYS A 56 -8.92 7.40 14.11
C LYS A 56 -7.71 8.21 13.60
N ASP A 57 -7.71 8.60 12.33
CA ASP A 57 -6.65 9.37 11.69
C ASP A 57 -7.21 10.60 10.99
N SER A 58 -7.01 11.78 11.60
CA SER A 58 -7.55 13.07 11.11
C SER A 58 -7.04 13.48 9.74
N GLU A 59 -5.93 12.91 9.26
CA GLU A 59 -5.41 13.18 7.92
C GLU A 59 -6.17 12.40 6.84
N ILE A 60 -6.86 11.34 7.21
CA ILE A 60 -7.62 10.50 6.29
C ILE A 60 -9.07 11.00 6.23
N GLN A 61 -9.52 11.35 5.02
CA GLN A 61 -10.91 11.67 4.76
C GLN A 61 -11.62 10.45 4.18
N PHE A 62 -12.91 10.28 4.54
CA PHE A 62 -13.71 9.24 3.90
C PHE A 62 -13.83 9.51 2.39
N ILE A 63 -13.33 8.59 1.60
CA ILE A 63 -13.42 8.58 0.15
C ILE A 63 -14.03 7.23 -0.28
N PRO A 64 -15.08 7.21 -1.13
CA PRO A 64 -15.70 5.96 -1.58
C PRO A 64 -14.70 4.99 -2.21
N ALA A 65 -14.81 3.70 -1.88
CA ALA A 65 -13.92 2.61 -2.28
C ALA A 65 -13.62 2.57 -3.79
N LYS A 66 -14.60 2.87 -4.62
CA LYS A 66 -14.42 2.95 -6.08
C LYS A 66 -13.35 3.95 -6.53
N LYS A 67 -13.12 5.02 -5.76
CA LYS A 67 -12.07 6.02 -6.02
C LYS A 67 -10.71 5.61 -5.44
N LEU A 68 -10.72 4.73 -4.43
CA LEU A 68 -9.52 4.24 -3.74
C LEU A 68 -8.97 2.97 -4.39
N SER A 69 -9.84 2.15 -4.98
CA SER A 69 -9.49 0.83 -5.50
C SER A 69 -8.90 0.88 -6.92
N PHE A 70 -8.02 -0.07 -7.21
CA PHE A 70 -7.43 -0.25 -8.53
C PHE A 70 -8.20 -1.32 -9.31
N LYS A 71 -8.24 -1.19 -10.62
CA LYS A 71 -8.87 -2.17 -11.51
C LYS A 71 -8.02 -3.43 -11.62
N LEU A 72 -8.66 -4.56 -11.89
CA LEU A 72 -7.99 -5.82 -12.22
C LEU A 72 -7.26 -5.77 -13.58
N ASN A 73 -7.70 -4.90 -14.49
CA ASN A 73 -7.07 -4.74 -15.80
C ASN A 73 -5.62 -4.24 -15.69
N ARG A 74 -4.74 -4.85 -16.48
CA ARG A 74 -3.34 -4.43 -16.62
C ARG A 74 -3.14 -3.58 -17.87
N ASP A 75 -2.22 -2.63 -17.77
CA ASP A 75 -1.65 -2.01 -18.96
C ASP A 75 -0.43 -2.83 -19.39
N THR A 76 -0.61 -3.62 -20.44
CA THR A 76 0.43 -4.55 -20.93
C THR A 76 1.25 -3.99 -22.08
N ARG A 77 1.05 -2.70 -22.45
CA ARG A 77 1.73 -2.12 -23.62
C ARG A 77 3.24 -2.20 -23.54
N PHE A 78 3.80 -1.97 -22.36
CA PHE A 78 5.23 -1.95 -22.10
C PHE A 78 5.73 -3.14 -21.24
N SER A 79 4.89 -4.15 -21.00
CA SER A 79 5.23 -5.32 -20.21
C SER A 79 5.63 -6.51 -21.08
N HIS A 80 6.62 -7.28 -20.67
CA HIS A 80 6.95 -8.58 -21.27
C HIS A 80 5.83 -9.60 -21.01
N ASP A 81 5.30 -9.63 -19.80
CA ASP A 81 4.12 -10.43 -19.46
C ASP A 81 2.86 -9.77 -20.04
N LYS A 82 2.20 -10.48 -20.95
CA LYS A 82 1.00 -10.03 -21.66
C LYS A 82 -0.30 -10.48 -21.02
N THR A 83 -0.28 -11.11 -19.84
CA THR A 83 -1.51 -11.45 -19.13
C THR A 83 -2.36 -10.21 -18.89
N PRO A 84 -3.65 -10.21 -19.27
CA PRO A 84 -4.45 -8.98 -19.32
C PRO A 84 -4.95 -8.49 -17.95
N TYR A 85 -4.90 -9.33 -16.91
CA TYR A 85 -5.45 -9.02 -15.60
C TYR A 85 -4.47 -9.27 -14.47
N ASN A 86 -4.60 -8.49 -13.39
CA ASN A 86 -3.93 -8.73 -12.11
C ASN A 86 -4.90 -9.50 -11.21
N PRO A 87 -4.58 -10.73 -10.79
CA PRO A 87 -5.40 -11.48 -9.84
C PRO A 87 -5.19 -10.98 -8.40
N VAL A 88 -5.47 -9.69 -8.18
CA VAL A 88 -5.28 -9.01 -6.90
C VAL A 88 -6.31 -7.91 -6.70
N PHE A 89 -6.92 -7.85 -5.54
CA PHE A 89 -7.65 -6.68 -5.08
C PHE A 89 -6.74 -5.77 -4.27
N ARG A 90 -6.73 -4.51 -4.62
CA ARG A 90 -5.89 -3.51 -3.95
C ARG A 90 -6.52 -2.14 -3.93
N ALA A 91 -6.31 -1.44 -2.83
CA ALA A 91 -6.72 -0.06 -2.67
C ALA A 91 -5.63 0.76 -1.97
N HIS A 92 -5.59 2.06 -2.25
CA HIS A 92 -4.79 3.03 -1.52
C HIS A 92 -5.73 4.02 -0.83
N ILE A 93 -5.70 4.03 0.51
CA ILE A 93 -6.50 4.89 1.36
C ILE A 93 -5.60 6.06 1.80
N GLY A 94 -5.49 7.04 0.94
CA GLY A 94 -4.66 8.22 1.18
C GLY A 94 -5.48 9.51 1.26
N PRO A 95 -4.90 10.61 1.77
CA PRO A 95 -5.58 11.90 1.93
C PRO A 95 -6.14 12.47 0.62
N LYS A 96 -5.56 12.10 -0.52
CA LYS A 96 -6.02 12.48 -1.87
C LYS A 96 -6.44 11.28 -2.72
N GLY A 97 -7.08 10.29 -2.08
CA GLY A 97 -7.52 9.07 -2.75
C GLY A 97 -6.36 8.15 -3.12
N LYS A 98 -6.41 7.52 -4.30
CA LYS A 98 -5.38 6.56 -4.76
C LYS A 98 -4.13 7.15 -5.39
N LEU A 99 -3.94 8.47 -5.29
CA LEU A 99 -2.68 9.08 -5.70
C LEU A 99 -1.56 8.62 -4.74
N PRO A 100 -0.34 8.34 -5.25
CA PRO A 100 0.74 7.83 -4.41
C PRO A 100 1.31 8.87 -3.43
N ILE A 101 0.99 10.17 -3.62
CA ILE A 101 1.40 11.29 -2.78
C ILE A 101 0.20 12.24 -2.63
N PRO A 102 -0.18 12.62 -1.42
CA PRO A 102 0.35 12.18 -0.12
C PRO A 102 0.23 10.67 0.10
N VAL A 103 1.19 10.09 0.85
CA VAL A 103 1.15 8.67 1.17
C VAL A 103 0.02 8.37 2.16
N GLY A 104 -0.45 7.14 2.16
CA GLY A 104 -1.50 6.65 3.03
C GLY A 104 -1.33 5.17 3.31
N TYR A 105 -2.43 4.49 3.48
CA TYR A 105 -2.49 3.07 3.79
C TYR A 105 -2.83 2.26 2.54
N TYR A 106 -2.26 1.07 2.43
CA TYR A 106 -2.38 0.23 1.25
C TYR A 106 -2.84 -1.17 1.63
N ILE A 107 -3.97 -1.62 1.11
CA ILE A 107 -4.43 -3.00 1.24
C ILE A 107 -4.21 -3.74 -0.07
N PHE A 108 -3.57 -4.90 0.01
CA PHE A 108 -3.27 -5.77 -1.11
C PHE A 108 -3.70 -7.18 -0.75
N LEU A 109 -4.76 -7.67 -1.39
CA LEU A 109 -5.33 -9.00 -1.15
C LEU A 109 -5.09 -9.89 -2.35
N LYS A 110 -4.28 -10.92 -2.15
CA LYS A 110 -3.91 -11.88 -3.17
C LYS A 110 -3.82 -13.28 -2.55
N PRO A 111 -4.44 -14.31 -3.14
CA PRO A 111 -4.42 -15.68 -2.63
C PRO A 111 -3.00 -16.24 -2.47
N ASN A 112 -2.91 -17.38 -1.80
CA ASN A 112 -1.65 -18.12 -1.57
C ASN A 112 -0.68 -17.39 -0.64
N ASN A 113 -1.18 -16.78 0.45
CA ASN A 113 -0.41 -16.06 1.46
C ASN A 113 0.43 -14.92 0.86
N GLN A 114 -0.09 -14.25 -0.16
CA GLN A 114 0.58 -13.13 -0.83
C GLN A 114 -0.09 -11.78 -0.53
N SER A 115 -0.96 -11.74 0.49
CA SER A 115 -1.62 -10.52 0.95
C SER A 115 -0.73 -9.72 1.88
N PHE A 116 -0.90 -8.41 1.90
CA PHE A 116 -0.23 -7.54 2.86
C PHE A 116 -1.00 -6.23 3.08
N LEU A 117 -0.75 -5.63 4.23
CA LEU A 117 -1.09 -4.24 4.54
C LEU A 117 0.17 -3.39 4.38
N GLY A 118 0.03 -2.17 3.88
CA GLY A 118 1.19 -1.33 3.62
C GLY A 118 0.99 0.14 3.95
N GLY A 119 2.10 0.86 4.04
CA GLY A 119 2.16 2.30 4.21
C GLY A 119 3.38 2.88 3.49
N GLY A 120 3.44 4.20 3.35
CA GLY A 120 4.56 4.87 2.74
C GLY A 120 4.49 5.04 1.22
N LEU A 121 5.64 5.34 0.61
CA LEU A 121 5.79 5.66 -0.80
C LEU A 121 6.25 4.43 -1.60
N PHE A 122 5.33 3.76 -2.28
CA PHE A 122 5.62 2.64 -3.18
C PHE A 122 6.16 3.07 -4.55
N ALA A 123 5.88 4.30 -4.98
CA ALA A 123 6.29 4.80 -6.28
C ALA A 123 7.78 5.22 -6.31
N ASP A 124 8.56 4.66 -7.22
CA ASP A 124 10.00 4.97 -7.41
C ASP A 124 10.29 5.86 -8.62
N MET A 125 9.24 6.33 -9.29
CA MET A 125 9.34 7.09 -10.54
C MET A 125 9.49 8.62 -10.35
N PHE A 126 9.28 9.11 -9.12
CA PHE A 126 9.33 10.55 -8.83
C PHE A 126 10.67 10.92 -8.18
N SER A 127 11.66 11.26 -9.00
CA SER A 127 13.00 11.64 -8.50
C SER A 127 12.97 12.85 -7.57
N GLU A 128 12.09 13.81 -7.81
CA GLU A 128 11.89 14.98 -6.95
C GLU A 128 11.37 14.57 -5.57
N ALA A 129 10.35 13.70 -5.49
CA ALA A 129 9.85 13.19 -4.21
C ALA A 129 10.94 12.45 -3.43
N THR A 130 11.76 11.63 -4.13
CA THR A 130 12.89 10.93 -3.51
C THR A 130 13.91 11.92 -2.92
N GLU A 131 14.18 13.02 -3.62
CA GLU A 131 15.11 14.05 -3.18
C GLU A 131 14.55 14.81 -1.96
N MET A 132 13.27 15.19 -1.99
CA MET A 132 12.61 15.83 -0.85
C MET A 132 12.67 14.97 0.42
N ILE A 133 12.42 13.65 0.29
CA ILE A 133 12.53 12.72 1.42
C ILE A 133 13.96 12.64 1.95
N ARG A 134 14.98 12.60 1.08
CA ARG A 134 16.39 12.59 1.53
C ARG A 134 16.75 13.84 2.32
N GLN A 135 16.35 15.01 1.82
CA GLN A 135 16.58 16.27 2.52
C GLN A 135 15.89 16.27 3.89
N ALA A 136 14.62 15.87 3.95
CA ALA A 136 13.89 15.78 5.21
C ALA A 136 14.55 14.81 6.22
N ILE A 137 15.05 13.66 5.75
CA ILE A 137 15.76 12.70 6.62
C ILE A 137 17.03 13.35 7.22
N ILE A 138 17.74 14.18 6.47
CA ILE A 138 18.94 14.87 6.96
C ILE A 138 18.55 16.01 7.92
N GLU A 139 17.59 16.83 7.53
CA GLU A 139 17.16 18.00 8.31
C GLU A 139 16.50 17.60 9.63
N HIS A 140 15.78 16.45 9.64
CA HIS A 140 15.03 15.91 10.76
C HIS A 140 15.51 14.51 11.17
N GLU A 141 16.85 14.29 11.15
CA GLU A 141 17.47 12.98 11.43
C GLU A 141 16.96 12.35 12.74
N ALA A 142 16.94 13.13 13.84
CA ALA A 142 16.53 12.63 15.14
C ALA A 142 15.05 12.18 15.16
N GLU A 143 14.16 12.94 14.50
CA GLU A 143 12.75 12.58 14.36
C GLU A 143 12.59 11.30 13.54
N PHE A 144 13.24 11.23 12.38
CA PHE A 144 13.21 10.03 11.53
C PHE A 144 13.68 8.79 12.27
N LEU A 145 14.84 8.87 12.95
CA LEU A 145 15.39 7.76 13.72
C LEU A 145 14.47 7.36 14.89
N THR A 146 13.82 8.33 15.55
CA THR A 146 12.85 8.05 16.61
C THR A 146 11.70 7.20 16.08
N VAL A 147 11.17 7.49 14.88
CA VAL A 147 10.09 6.72 14.27
C VAL A 147 10.54 5.31 13.93
N ILE A 148 11.63 5.16 13.17
CA ILE A 148 12.04 3.86 12.62
C ILE A 148 12.76 2.95 13.64
N GLN A 149 13.23 3.49 14.76
CA GLN A 149 13.86 2.74 15.86
C GLN A 149 12.88 2.52 17.03
N ASN A 150 11.65 2.99 16.94
CA ASN A 150 10.63 2.72 17.94
C ASN A 150 10.45 1.19 18.10
N PRO A 151 10.48 0.62 19.33
CA PRO A 151 10.36 -0.81 19.54
C PRO A 151 9.10 -1.42 18.91
N VAL A 152 7.94 -0.75 19.03
CA VAL A 152 6.69 -1.20 18.41
C VAL A 152 6.79 -1.19 16.88
N PHE A 153 7.45 -0.17 16.31
CA PHE A 153 7.67 -0.12 14.86
C PHE A 153 8.58 -1.27 14.39
N THR A 154 9.72 -1.48 15.05
CA THR A 154 10.70 -2.51 14.65
C THR A 154 10.22 -3.94 14.87
N GLU A 155 9.28 -4.16 15.80
CA GLU A 155 8.61 -5.45 15.98
C GLU A 155 7.73 -5.83 14.78
N HIS A 156 7.10 -4.85 14.14
CA HIS A 156 6.12 -5.09 13.07
C HIS A 156 6.65 -4.80 11.67
N PHE A 157 7.62 -3.88 11.53
CA PHE A 157 8.04 -3.37 10.24
C PHE A 157 9.54 -3.28 10.06
N THR A 158 9.93 -3.40 8.80
CA THR A 158 11.22 -2.96 8.27
C THR A 158 10.95 -2.02 7.11
N VAL A 159 11.70 -0.95 7.00
CA VAL A 159 11.58 -0.05 5.85
C VAL A 159 12.05 -0.77 4.60
N LEU A 160 11.19 -0.86 3.62
CA LEU A 160 11.40 -1.52 2.33
C LEU A 160 11.48 -0.49 1.20
N GLY A 161 11.97 -0.94 0.06
CA GLY A 161 11.98 -0.12 -1.15
C GLY A 161 13.14 -0.43 -2.07
N LYS A 162 13.10 0.17 -3.24
CA LYS A 162 14.18 0.08 -4.21
C LYS A 162 15.34 0.96 -3.79
N GLN A 163 16.53 0.40 -3.68
CA GLN A 163 17.73 1.11 -3.27
C GLN A 163 18.73 1.31 -4.41
N LEU A 164 19.50 2.38 -4.31
CA LEU A 164 20.71 2.58 -5.08
C LEU A 164 21.85 1.70 -4.53
N LYS A 165 22.69 1.19 -5.39
CA LYS A 165 23.86 0.38 -4.99
C LYS A 165 24.94 1.20 -4.27
N ARG A 166 24.99 2.50 -4.52
CA ARG A 166 25.98 3.44 -3.96
C ARG A 166 25.25 4.64 -3.39
N MET A 167 25.94 5.38 -2.52
CA MET A 167 25.45 6.67 -2.03
C MET A 167 25.10 7.59 -3.21
N PRO A 168 23.94 8.28 -3.20
CA PRO A 168 23.61 9.25 -4.23
C PRO A 168 24.66 10.36 -4.28
N ARG A 169 24.83 10.96 -5.45
CA ARG A 169 25.76 12.08 -5.63
C ARG A 169 25.34 13.27 -4.76
N GLY A 170 26.29 13.85 -4.03
CA GLY A 170 26.08 14.96 -3.10
C GLY A 170 25.75 14.54 -1.67
N TYR A 171 25.65 13.22 -1.40
CA TYR A 171 25.36 12.67 -0.08
C TYR A 171 26.53 11.84 0.49
N GLU A 172 27.71 11.91 -0.13
CA GLU A 172 28.87 11.10 0.21
C GLU A 172 29.34 11.31 1.68
N ASN A 173 29.12 12.51 2.21
CA ASN A 173 29.48 12.85 3.59
C ASN A 173 28.67 12.11 4.65
N TYR A 174 27.55 11.49 4.26
CA TYR A 174 26.66 10.75 5.17
C TYR A 174 26.94 9.24 5.19
N ILE A 175 28.00 8.75 4.53
CA ILE A 175 28.27 7.33 4.35
C ILE A 175 28.37 6.56 5.68
N ASP A 176 28.91 7.22 6.72
CA ASP A 176 29.09 6.65 8.04
C ASP A 176 28.00 7.07 9.06
N SER A 177 26.94 7.73 8.58
CA SER A 177 25.83 8.17 9.43
C SER A 177 24.80 7.06 9.66
N PRO A 178 24.02 7.11 10.76
CA PRO A 178 22.92 6.17 11.02
C PRO A 178 21.84 6.14 9.94
N ILE A 179 21.73 7.23 9.17
CA ILE A 179 20.74 7.37 8.09
C ILE A 179 21.28 6.97 6.71
N ALA A 180 22.56 6.57 6.59
CA ALA A 180 23.22 6.31 5.31
C ALA A 180 22.43 5.37 4.38
N ASP A 181 21.91 4.27 4.89
CA ASP A 181 21.17 3.31 4.08
C ASP A 181 19.81 3.85 3.63
N TYR A 182 19.17 4.70 4.43
CA TYR A 182 17.90 5.32 4.09
C TYR A 182 18.03 6.34 2.98
N LEU A 183 19.16 7.02 2.84
CA LEU A 183 19.43 7.96 1.74
C LEU A 183 19.58 7.25 0.38
N LYS A 184 19.78 5.94 0.36
CA LYS A 184 19.86 5.15 -0.89
C LYS A 184 18.49 4.78 -1.47
N TYR A 185 17.40 4.89 -0.69
CA TYR A 185 16.07 4.51 -1.16
C TYR A 185 15.56 5.41 -2.28
N LYS A 186 14.86 4.82 -3.26
CA LYS A 186 14.12 5.48 -4.34
C LYS A 186 12.60 5.44 -4.11
N SER A 187 12.15 4.43 -3.40
CA SER A 187 10.83 4.28 -2.79
C SER A 187 11.04 3.89 -1.34
N MET A 188 10.11 4.23 -0.46
CA MET A 188 10.25 3.99 0.97
C MET A 188 8.88 3.63 1.53
N TYR A 189 8.68 2.35 1.82
CA TYR A 189 7.38 1.82 2.22
C TYR A 189 7.51 0.70 3.25
N LEU A 190 6.38 0.34 3.84
CA LEU A 190 6.23 -0.72 4.83
C LEU A 190 5.29 -1.78 4.27
N GLU A 191 5.52 -3.04 4.63
CA GLU A 191 4.59 -4.15 4.40
C GLU A 191 4.42 -4.94 5.69
N TYR A 192 3.18 -5.29 6.00
CA TYR A 192 2.79 -6.24 7.03
C TYR A 192 2.14 -7.43 6.34
N PRO A 193 2.84 -8.56 6.21
CA PRO A 193 2.31 -9.73 5.52
C PRO A 193 1.08 -10.29 6.22
N LEU A 194 0.13 -10.79 5.43
CA LEU A 194 -1.07 -11.48 5.91
C LEU A 194 -1.15 -12.85 5.25
N THR A 195 -1.37 -13.88 6.04
CA THR A 195 -1.70 -15.21 5.53
C THR A 195 -3.18 -15.30 5.17
N ASP A 196 -3.53 -16.21 4.27
CA ASP A 196 -4.93 -16.49 3.94
C ASP A 196 -5.71 -16.95 5.18
N GLN A 197 -5.04 -17.69 6.10
CA GLN A 197 -5.65 -18.18 7.33
C GLN A 197 -5.98 -17.03 8.29
N GLU A 198 -5.06 -16.08 8.52
CA GLU A 198 -5.31 -14.90 9.37
C GLU A 198 -6.50 -14.09 8.86
N ILE A 199 -6.59 -13.92 7.53
CA ILE A 199 -7.70 -13.21 6.90
C ILE A 199 -9.04 -13.94 7.12
N LEU A 200 -9.05 -15.28 6.98
CA LEU A 200 -10.27 -16.09 7.08
C LEU A 200 -10.74 -16.33 8.52
N ASP A 201 -9.81 -16.41 9.46
CA ASP A 201 -10.09 -16.71 10.88
C ASP A 201 -10.34 -15.45 11.70
N SER A 202 -10.08 -14.26 11.16
CA SER A 202 -10.33 -13.00 11.89
C SER A 202 -11.82 -12.83 12.19
N ASP A 203 -12.12 -12.56 13.46
CA ASP A 203 -13.48 -12.23 13.91
C ASP A 203 -13.85 -10.77 13.57
N ASP A 204 -12.85 -9.88 13.47
CA ASP A 204 -13.01 -8.46 13.12
C ASP A 204 -11.82 -7.95 12.30
N PHE A 205 -11.74 -8.41 11.07
CA PHE A 205 -10.65 -8.05 10.14
C PHE A 205 -10.51 -6.55 9.89
N VAL A 206 -11.63 -5.80 9.94
CA VAL A 206 -11.59 -4.34 9.76
C VAL A 206 -10.86 -3.67 10.91
N SER A 207 -11.22 -4.01 12.16
CA SER A 207 -10.57 -3.44 13.35
C SER A 207 -9.09 -3.79 13.42
N GLU A 208 -8.73 -5.05 13.22
CA GLU A 208 -7.34 -5.54 13.23
C GLU A 208 -6.49 -4.86 12.14
N THR A 209 -7.06 -4.71 10.94
CA THR A 209 -6.40 -4.00 9.82
C THR A 209 -6.17 -2.52 10.15
N VAL A 210 -7.16 -1.84 10.75
CA VAL A 210 -7.03 -0.44 11.13
C VAL A 210 -5.99 -0.26 12.23
N GLU A 211 -5.95 -1.14 13.23
CA GLU A 211 -4.91 -1.12 14.28
C GLU A 211 -3.52 -1.25 13.67
N THR A 212 -3.32 -2.20 12.76
CA THR A 212 -2.05 -2.39 12.04
C THR A 212 -1.68 -1.14 11.22
N PHE A 213 -2.62 -0.54 10.52
CA PHE A 213 -2.39 0.70 9.78
C PHE A 213 -1.97 1.85 10.69
N LEU A 214 -2.57 2.00 11.85
CA LEU A 214 -2.21 3.07 12.80
C LEU A 214 -0.78 2.95 13.33
N LEU A 215 -0.19 1.75 13.36
CA LEU A 215 1.23 1.57 13.67
C LEU A 215 2.16 2.18 12.60
N MET A 216 1.67 2.37 11.36
CA MET A 216 2.41 3.01 10.27
C MET A 216 2.24 4.54 10.24
N LYS A 217 1.37 5.11 11.10
CA LYS A 217 0.94 6.50 11.03
C LYS A 217 2.10 7.49 11.12
N GLU A 218 2.97 7.36 12.12
CA GLU A 218 4.10 8.28 12.32
C GLU A 218 5.07 8.25 11.13
N PHE A 219 5.30 7.08 10.56
CA PHE A 219 6.11 6.94 9.35
C PHE A 219 5.46 7.64 8.14
N ASN A 220 4.16 7.44 7.94
CA ASN A 220 3.41 8.13 6.88
C ASN A 220 3.42 9.65 7.07
N GLN A 221 3.24 10.14 8.31
CA GLN A 221 3.29 11.56 8.63
C GLN A 221 4.66 12.16 8.33
N PHE A 222 5.76 11.49 8.71
CA PHE A 222 7.11 11.95 8.36
C PHE A 222 7.27 12.11 6.84
N LEU A 223 6.85 11.12 6.06
CA LEU A 223 6.92 11.18 4.59
C LEU A 223 6.01 12.28 4.02
N ASN A 224 4.81 12.46 4.55
CA ASN A 224 3.87 13.49 4.09
C ASN A 224 4.38 14.90 4.40
N ASN A 225 5.00 15.11 5.55
CA ASN A 225 5.65 16.37 5.89
C ASN A 225 6.81 16.67 4.92
N ALA A 226 7.64 15.68 4.62
CA ALA A 226 8.70 15.79 3.62
C ALA A 226 8.18 16.13 2.22
N LEU A 227 6.98 15.67 1.87
CA LEU A 227 6.39 15.79 0.54
C LEU A 227 5.31 16.88 0.44
N ILE A 228 5.21 17.76 1.42
CA ILE A 228 4.12 18.76 1.49
C ILE A 228 4.06 19.66 0.26
N ASP A 229 5.21 20.04 -0.28
CA ASP A 229 5.34 20.91 -1.45
C ASP A 229 5.49 20.13 -2.77
N PHE A 230 5.36 18.79 -2.72
CA PHE A 230 5.49 17.97 -3.94
C PHE A 230 4.37 18.26 -4.93
N ALA A 231 4.74 18.54 -6.18
CA ALA A 231 3.82 18.68 -7.30
C ALA A 231 4.03 17.58 -8.34
N PHE A 232 2.94 16.94 -8.77
CA PHE A 232 3.02 15.95 -9.84
C PHE A 232 3.50 16.59 -11.15
N PRO A 233 4.42 15.94 -11.88
CA PRO A 233 4.84 16.41 -13.20
C PRO A 233 3.63 16.63 -14.11
N LYS A 234 3.57 17.78 -14.79
CA LYS A 234 2.52 18.03 -15.79
C LYS A 234 2.61 16.97 -16.87
N ARG A 235 1.51 16.31 -17.18
CA ARG A 235 1.42 15.40 -18.33
C ARG A 235 1.71 16.21 -19.59
N ARG A 236 2.77 15.81 -20.31
CA ARG A 236 3.03 16.32 -21.65
C ARG A 236 2.09 15.69 -22.65
#